data_a305c67449e9586a2de5ae217a2aa159
#
_entry.id   a305c67449e9586a2de5ae217a2aa159
#
_cell.length_a   1.000
_cell.length_b   1.000
_cell.length_c   1.000
_cell.angle_alpha   90.00
_cell.angle_beta   90.00
_cell.angle_gamma   90.00
#
_symmetry.space_group_name_H-M   'P 1'
#
loop_
_entity.id
_entity.type
_entity.pdbx_description
1 polymer ?
#
loop_
_entity_poly.entity_id
_entity_poly.type
_entity_poly.pdbx_seq_one_letter_code
_entity_poly.pdbx_strand_id
1 'polypeptide(L)'
;MRFYISTADLNAGISVIAKALPSRTAMPILEGIYAEAQGNNLLLRCNDLSLQIETLLPATVEKEGSLVFPGRLFLDLARRQPDEQTMIETDKTTVTMKSGRARATMQAFDAAEYHSMPFSRQEFFVNIKKNTLKSMIRQTIFATAQDETK
;
A
#
# COMPACT_ATOMS: atom_id res chain seq x y z
N MET A 1 -5.31 -14.23 -8.20
CA MET A 1 -4.83 -12.93 -8.74
C MET A 1 -3.54 -13.13 -9.49
N ARG A 2 -3.35 -12.47 -10.65
CA ARG A 2 -2.06 -12.46 -11.38
C ARG A 2 -1.93 -11.17 -12.17
N PHE A 3 -0.80 -10.48 -12.02
CA PHE A 3 -0.53 -9.22 -12.70
C PHE A 3 0.96 -8.94 -12.85
N TYR A 4 1.27 -8.03 -13.77
CA TYR A 4 2.60 -7.48 -14.02
C TYR A 4 2.59 -5.98 -13.76
N ILE A 5 3.63 -5.50 -13.14
CA ILE A 5 3.78 -4.09 -12.79
C ILE A 5 5.23 -3.64 -12.99
N SER A 6 5.43 -2.37 -13.37
CA SER A 6 6.76 -1.76 -13.33
C SER A 6 7.30 -1.80 -11.91
N THR A 7 8.52 -2.31 -11.73
CA THR A 7 9.18 -2.36 -10.41
C THR A 7 9.38 -0.95 -9.83
N ALA A 8 9.61 0.05 -10.69
CA ALA A 8 9.70 1.45 -10.28
C ALA A 8 8.38 1.99 -9.74
N ASP A 9 7.26 1.73 -10.44
CA ASP A 9 5.93 2.17 -10.01
C ASP A 9 5.50 1.45 -8.72
N LEU A 10 5.77 0.15 -8.62
CA LEU A 10 5.53 -0.61 -7.40
C LEU A 10 6.27 0.01 -6.21
N ASN A 11 7.58 0.29 -6.37
CA ASN A 11 8.41 0.89 -5.32
C ASN A 11 7.96 2.30 -4.95
N ALA A 12 7.54 3.11 -5.92
CA ALA A 12 6.98 4.43 -5.65
C ALA A 12 5.68 4.32 -4.84
N GLY A 13 4.75 3.44 -5.24
CA GLY A 13 3.48 3.23 -4.57
C GLY A 13 3.64 2.73 -3.13
N ILE A 14 4.44 1.68 -2.93
CA ILE A 14 4.68 1.12 -1.58
C ILE A 14 5.36 2.13 -0.65
N SER A 15 6.20 3.03 -1.17
CA SER A 15 6.84 4.07 -0.37
C SER A 15 5.85 5.11 0.15
N VAL A 16 4.74 5.31 -0.55
CA VAL A 16 3.67 6.21 -0.13
C VAL A 16 2.80 5.54 0.94
N ILE A 17 2.28 4.33 0.66
CA ILE A 17 1.35 3.65 1.58
C ILE A 17 2.02 3.17 2.87
N ALA A 18 3.32 2.88 2.84
CA ALA A 18 4.09 2.43 4.01
C ALA A 18 4.05 3.42 5.19
N LYS A 19 3.69 4.69 4.94
CA LYS A 19 3.53 5.70 5.99
C LYS A 19 2.31 5.47 6.87
N ALA A 20 1.32 4.74 6.38
CA ALA A 20 0.13 4.32 7.13
C ALA A 20 0.21 2.84 7.55
N LEU A 21 1.36 2.18 7.38
CA LEU A 21 1.55 0.80 7.83
C LEU A 21 2.00 0.80 9.30
N PRO A 22 1.18 0.32 10.24
CA PRO A 22 1.54 0.32 11.65
C PRO A 22 2.69 -0.65 11.93
N SER A 23 3.53 -0.29 12.88
CA SER A 23 4.61 -1.19 13.34
C SER A 23 4.13 -2.24 14.34
N ARG A 24 3.11 -1.90 15.10
CA ARG A 24 2.37 -2.76 16.05
C ARG A 24 0.94 -2.26 16.15
N THR A 25 0.00 -3.18 16.17
CA THR A 25 -1.42 -2.86 16.31
C THR A 25 -2.13 -3.97 17.07
N ALA A 26 -3.26 -3.65 17.71
CA ALA A 26 -4.16 -4.63 18.32
C ALA A 26 -4.84 -5.53 17.28
N MET A 27 -4.85 -5.11 16.01
CA MET A 27 -5.45 -5.85 14.89
C MET A 27 -4.35 -6.30 13.92
N PRO A 28 -3.80 -7.51 14.04
CA PRO A 28 -2.65 -7.99 13.25
C PRO A 28 -2.83 -7.87 11.73
N ILE A 29 -4.07 -7.96 11.23
CA ILE A 29 -4.38 -7.81 9.80
C ILE A 29 -3.97 -6.43 9.25
N LEU A 30 -3.96 -5.39 10.07
CA LEU A 30 -3.56 -4.04 9.67
C LEU A 30 -2.05 -3.88 9.53
N GLU A 31 -1.24 -4.81 10.04
CA GLU A 31 0.20 -4.88 9.71
C GLU A 31 0.43 -5.35 8.26
N GLY A 32 -0.64 -5.69 7.55
CA GLY A 32 -0.63 -6.06 6.15
C GLY A 32 -0.93 -4.90 5.20
N ILE A 33 -0.62 -5.14 3.93
CA ILE A 33 -0.94 -4.25 2.82
C ILE A 33 -2.09 -4.90 2.04
N TYR A 34 -3.26 -4.27 2.03
CA TYR A 34 -4.35 -4.68 1.16
C TYR A 34 -3.95 -4.40 -0.29
N ALA A 35 -4.08 -5.42 -1.12
CA ALA A 35 -3.77 -5.36 -2.55
C ALA A 35 -4.95 -5.91 -3.36
N GLU A 36 -5.42 -5.14 -4.33
CA GLU A 36 -6.49 -5.54 -5.24
C GLU A 36 -6.07 -5.25 -6.69
N ALA A 37 -6.05 -6.30 -7.50
CA ALA A 37 -5.79 -6.20 -8.93
C ALA A 37 -7.12 -6.27 -9.68
N GLN A 38 -7.51 -5.17 -10.36
CA GLN A 38 -8.74 -5.07 -11.11
C GLN A 38 -8.55 -4.23 -12.38
N GLY A 39 -9.12 -4.71 -13.48
CA GLY A 39 -8.97 -4.06 -14.79
C GLY A 39 -7.49 -3.90 -15.18
N ASN A 40 -7.01 -2.69 -15.30
CA ASN A 40 -5.61 -2.38 -15.62
C ASN A 40 -4.88 -1.70 -14.44
N ASN A 41 -5.33 -1.93 -13.22
CA ASN A 41 -4.80 -1.26 -12.05
C ASN A 41 -4.54 -2.23 -10.90
N LEU A 42 -3.55 -1.87 -10.09
CA LEU A 42 -3.30 -2.41 -8.78
C LEU A 42 -3.61 -1.33 -7.73
N LEU A 43 -4.61 -1.57 -6.91
CA LEU A 43 -4.87 -0.77 -5.71
C LEU A 43 -4.06 -1.35 -4.56
N LEU A 44 -3.30 -0.49 -3.89
CA LEU A 44 -2.63 -0.80 -2.64
C LEU A 44 -3.15 0.12 -1.54
N ARG A 45 -3.40 -0.43 -0.33
CA ARG A 45 -3.93 0.32 0.81
C ARG A 45 -3.28 -0.13 2.11
N CYS A 46 -2.96 0.86 2.95
CA CYS A 46 -2.60 0.65 4.36
C CYS A 46 -3.44 1.57 5.25
N ASN A 47 -3.73 1.15 6.47
CA ASN A 47 -4.32 2.00 7.49
C ASN A 47 -3.87 1.57 8.89
N ASP A 48 -3.87 2.54 9.82
CA ASP A 48 -3.57 2.34 11.24
C ASP A 48 -4.74 2.72 12.17
N LEU A 49 -5.96 2.80 11.60
CA LEU A 49 -7.23 3.27 12.19
C LEU A 49 -7.34 4.80 12.36
N SER A 50 -6.25 5.54 12.26
CA SER A 50 -6.24 7.02 12.31
C SER A 50 -5.97 7.60 10.93
N LEU A 51 -5.11 6.95 10.16
CA LEU A 51 -4.70 7.34 8.82
C LEU A 51 -4.87 6.17 7.85
N GLN A 52 -5.56 6.41 6.74
CA GLN A 52 -5.59 5.49 5.61
C GLN A 52 -4.95 6.13 4.39
N ILE A 53 -4.02 5.43 3.78
CA ILE A 53 -3.41 5.82 2.51
C ILE A 53 -3.66 4.71 1.50
N GLU A 54 -4.16 5.11 0.34
CA GLU A 54 -4.23 4.21 -0.82
C GLU A 54 -3.58 4.83 -2.04
N THR A 55 -3.11 3.96 -2.91
CA THR A 55 -2.54 4.33 -4.20
C THR A 55 -3.03 3.38 -5.28
N LEU A 56 -3.31 3.95 -6.44
CA LEU A 56 -3.71 3.21 -7.64
C LEU A 56 -2.55 3.25 -8.62
N LEU A 57 -2.04 2.09 -8.99
CA LEU A 57 -0.88 1.92 -9.85
C LEU A 57 -1.29 1.24 -11.16
N PRO A 58 -0.74 1.66 -12.31
CA PRO A 58 -0.98 0.96 -13.57
C PRO A 58 -0.35 -0.45 -13.50
N ALA A 59 -1.12 -1.46 -13.90
CA ALA A 59 -0.67 -2.84 -13.92
C ALA A 59 -1.35 -3.60 -15.06
N THR A 60 -0.67 -4.57 -15.64
CA THR A 60 -1.28 -5.51 -16.59
C THR A 60 -1.86 -6.68 -15.81
N VAL A 61 -3.18 -6.69 -15.63
CA VAL A 61 -3.89 -7.70 -14.85
C VAL A 61 -4.35 -8.84 -15.75
N GLU A 62 -3.84 -10.06 -15.51
CA GLU A 62 -4.30 -11.28 -16.19
C GLU A 62 -5.42 -11.99 -15.42
N LYS A 63 -5.37 -11.93 -14.08
CA LYS A 63 -6.38 -12.51 -13.20
C LYS A 63 -6.64 -11.57 -12.04
N GLU A 64 -7.86 -11.10 -11.94
CA GLU A 64 -8.31 -10.22 -10.86
C GLU A 64 -8.34 -10.94 -9.51
N GLY A 65 -8.39 -10.15 -8.44
CA GLY A 65 -8.53 -10.63 -7.08
C GLY A 65 -7.92 -9.67 -6.05
N SER A 66 -8.08 -10.02 -4.79
CA SER A 66 -7.59 -9.24 -3.67
C SER A 66 -7.02 -10.14 -2.57
N LEU A 67 -6.00 -9.68 -1.88
CA LEU A 67 -5.37 -10.31 -0.72
C LEU A 67 -4.72 -9.25 0.17
N VAL A 68 -4.37 -9.63 1.40
CA VAL A 68 -3.57 -8.79 2.30
C VAL A 68 -2.16 -9.38 2.39
N PHE A 69 -1.18 -8.66 1.86
CA PHE A 69 0.22 -9.07 1.90
C PHE A 69 0.83 -8.74 3.26
N PRO A 70 1.71 -9.58 3.82
CA PRO A 70 2.45 -9.25 5.04
C PRO A 70 3.33 -8.02 4.80
N GLY A 71 2.96 -6.88 5.41
CA GLY A 71 3.42 -5.56 5.01
C GLY A 71 4.93 -5.42 4.96
N ARG A 72 5.63 -5.68 6.07
CA ARG A 72 7.10 -5.53 6.13
C ARG A 72 7.81 -6.43 5.14
N LEU A 73 7.40 -7.71 5.06
CA LEU A 73 8.01 -8.66 4.16
C LEU A 73 7.80 -8.26 2.70
N PHE A 74 6.59 -7.83 2.36
CA PHE A 74 6.28 -7.37 1.00
C PHE A 74 7.11 -6.13 0.60
N LEU A 75 7.23 -5.14 1.50
CA LEU A 75 8.06 -3.95 1.28
C LEU A 75 9.53 -4.32 1.02
N ASP A 76 10.07 -5.24 1.83
CA ASP A 76 11.47 -5.66 1.69
C ASP A 76 11.70 -6.44 0.40
N LEU A 77 10.79 -7.33 0.05
CA LEU A 77 10.88 -8.10 -1.19
C LEU A 77 10.72 -7.22 -2.43
N ALA A 78 9.77 -6.29 -2.45
CA ALA A 78 9.54 -5.40 -3.57
C ALA A 78 10.76 -4.49 -3.85
N ARG A 79 11.39 -3.96 -2.80
CA ARG A 79 12.59 -3.12 -2.92
C ARG A 79 13.81 -3.84 -3.47
N ARG A 80 13.85 -5.17 -3.37
CA ARG A 80 14.98 -6.00 -3.81
C ARG A 80 14.77 -6.62 -5.19
N GLN A 81 13.68 -6.29 -5.89
CA GLN A 81 13.45 -6.82 -7.23
C GLN A 81 14.48 -6.27 -8.22
N PRO A 82 15.21 -7.14 -8.95
CA PRO A 82 16.35 -6.72 -9.76
C PRO A 82 15.97 -6.18 -11.14
N ASP A 83 14.78 -6.50 -11.64
CA ASP A 83 14.37 -6.24 -13.02
C ASP A 83 13.36 -5.09 -13.11
N GLU A 84 13.19 -4.53 -14.29
CA GLU A 84 12.26 -3.42 -14.54
C GLU A 84 10.78 -3.83 -14.35
N GLN A 85 10.48 -5.11 -14.52
CA GLN A 85 9.13 -5.64 -14.38
C GLN A 85 9.08 -6.72 -13.29
N THR A 86 8.06 -6.59 -12.44
CA THR A 86 7.73 -7.58 -11.41
C THR A 86 6.40 -8.24 -11.73
N MET A 87 6.35 -9.57 -11.72
CA MET A 87 5.13 -10.36 -11.80
C MET A 87 4.76 -10.83 -10.40
N ILE A 88 3.49 -10.67 -10.04
CA ILE A 88 2.91 -11.20 -8.81
C ILE A 88 1.78 -12.15 -9.15
N GLU A 89 1.87 -13.36 -8.64
CA GLU A 89 0.88 -14.41 -8.83
C GLU A 89 0.47 -15.00 -7.49
N THR A 90 -0.82 -15.29 -7.34
CA THR A 90 -1.33 -15.88 -6.11
C THR A 90 -2.06 -17.20 -6.40
N ASP A 91 -1.76 -18.20 -5.58
CA ASP A 91 -2.52 -19.43 -5.46
C ASP A 91 -3.07 -19.53 -4.05
N LYS A 92 -4.40 -19.38 -3.90
CA LYS A 92 -5.06 -19.16 -2.60
C LYS A 92 -4.37 -18.02 -1.84
N THR A 93 -3.75 -18.33 -0.70
CA THR A 93 -3.02 -17.37 0.15
C THR A 93 -1.51 -17.35 -0.11
N THR A 94 -0.98 -18.24 -0.95
CA THR A 94 0.44 -18.21 -1.32
C THR A 94 0.68 -17.22 -2.43
N VAL A 95 1.52 -16.23 -2.16
CA VAL A 95 1.93 -15.20 -3.12
C VAL A 95 3.32 -15.50 -3.63
N THR A 96 3.47 -15.55 -4.92
CA THR A 96 4.76 -15.67 -5.62
C THR A 96 5.06 -14.35 -6.33
N MET A 97 6.20 -13.76 -6.03
CA MET A 97 6.76 -12.60 -6.71
C MET A 97 7.93 -13.04 -7.58
N LYS A 98 7.96 -12.64 -8.85
CA LYS A 98 9.03 -12.94 -9.80
C LYS A 98 9.50 -11.68 -10.50
N SER A 99 10.82 -11.52 -10.64
CA SER A 99 11.45 -10.44 -11.39
C SER A 99 12.76 -10.98 -11.98
N GLY A 100 12.82 -11.13 -13.30
CA GLY A 100 13.91 -11.82 -13.97
C GLY A 100 14.12 -13.24 -13.43
N ARG A 101 15.29 -13.53 -12.89
CA ARG A 101 15.63 -14.81 -12.26
C ARG A 101 15.27 -14.88 -10.77
N ALA A 102 14.96 -13.75 -10.15
CA ALA A 102 14.60 -13.72 -8.75
C ALA A 102 13.17 -14.23 -8.55
N ARG A 103 13.01 -15.07 -7.53
CA ARG A 103 11.71 -15.57 -7.09
C ARG A 103 11.63 -15.55 -5.57
N ALA A 104 10.56 -14.99 -5.05
CA ALA A 104 10.23 -15.01 -3.63
C ALA A 104 8.79 -15.48 -3.43
N THR A 105 8.54 -16.12 -2.29
CA THR A 105 7.19 -16.55 -1.89
C THR A 105 6.89 -16.04 -0.49
N MET A 106 5.62 -15.72 -0.25
CA MET A 106 5.11 -15.33 1.06
C MET A 106 3.67 -15.83 1.25
N GLN A 107 3.23 -15.93 2.52
CA GLN A 107 1.84 -16.21 2.85
C GLN A 107 1.11 -14.88 3.04
N ALA A 108 -0.04 -14.75 2.39
CA ALA A 108 -0.94 -13.62 2.53
C ALA A 108 -2.16 -14.01 3.37
N PHE A 109 -2.95 -13.01 3.74
CA PHE A 109 -4.21 -13.18 4.46
C PHE A 109 -5.39 -12.90 3.53
N ASP A 110 -6.58 -13.36 3.92
CA ASP A 110 -7.79 -13.09 3.17
C ASP A 110 -8.12 -11.59 3.19
N ALA A 111 -8.44 -11.05 2.02
CA ALA A 111 -8.85 -9.65 1.89
C ALA A 111 -10.15 -9.32 2.65
N ALA A 112 -11.04 -10.31 2.84
CA ALA A 112 -12.28 -10.14 3.58
C ALA A 112 -12.08 -9.78 5.07
N GLU A 113 -10.91 -10.12 5.63
CA GLU A 113 -10.58 -9.79 7.01
C GLU A 113 -10.05 -8.35 7.17
N TYR A 114 -9.73 -7.65 6.07
CA TYR A 114 -9.15 -6.33 6.12
C TYR A 114 -10.21 -5.24 6.33
N HIS A 115 -10.11 -4.55 7.45
CA HIS A 115 -11.00 -3.45 7.80
C HIS A 115 -10.51 -2.14 7.17
N SER A 116 -11.18 -1.70 6.12
CA SER A 116 -10.92 -0.38 5.55
C SER A 116 -11.73 0.70 6.26
N MET A 117 -11.14 1.87 6.41
CA MET A 117 -11.86 3.05 6.87
C MET A 117 -12.79 3.54 5.75
N PRO A 118 -14.07 3.84 6.04
CA PRO A 118 -14.93 4.40 5.03
C PRO A 118 -14.43 5.81 4.64
N PHE A 119 -14.32 6.07 3.34
CA PHE A 119 -14.10 7.43 2.88
C PHE A 119 -15.33 8.27 3.14
N SER A 120 -15.22 9.25 4.01
CA SER A 120 -16.27 10.26 4.18
C SER A 120 -16.27 11.16 2.93
N ARG A 121 -17.35 11.10 2.14
CA ARG A 121 -17.62 12.11 1.11
C ARG A 121 -18.11 13.36 1.83
N GLN A 122 -17.23 14.34 1.97
CA GLN A 122 -17.64 15.65 2.46
C GLN A 122 -18.24 16.47 1.33
N GLU A 123 -19.32 17.22 1.60
CA GLU A 123 -19.95 18.12 0.64
C GLU A 123 -19.08 19.34 0.33
N PHE A 124 -18.12 19.64 1.20
CA PHE A 124 -17.23 20.79 1.05
C PHE A 124 -15.78 20.32 0.83
N PHE A 125 -15.12 20.91 -0.14
CA PHE A 125 -13.70 20.67 -0.41
C PHE A 125 -12.98 22.00 -0.70
N VAL A 126 -11.69 22.04 -0.39
CA VAL A 126 -10.82 23.17 -0.66
C VAL A 126 -9.67 22.73 -1.57
N ASN A 127 -9.47 23.45 -2.66
CA ASN A 127 -8.36 23.23 -3.57
C ASN A 127 -7.17 24.11 -3.15
N ILE A 128 -6.07 23.48 -2.77
CA ILE A 128 -4.83 24.17 -2.39
C ILE A 128 -3.68 23.69 -3.29
N LYS A 129 -2.87 24.62 -3.78
CA LYS A 129 -1.67 24.27 -4.54
C LYS A 129 -0.72 23.45 -3.64
N LYS A 130 -0.18 22.34 -4.17
CA LYS A 130 0.73 21.44 -3.45
C LYS A 130 1.86 22.16 -2.72
N ASN A 131 2.53 23.13 -3.40
CA ASN A 131 3.65 23.85 -2.81
C ASN A 131 3.23 24.79 -1.68
N THR A 132 2.04 25.41 -1.79
CA THR A 132 1.46 26.25 -0.74
C THR A 132 1.17 25.40 0.50
N LEU A 133 0.46 24.28 0.35
CA LEU A 133 0.15 23.36 1.46
C LEU A 133 1.44 22.87 2.14
N LYS A 134 2.44 22.46 1.34
CA LYS A 134 3.74 22.00 1.85
C LYS A 134 4.45 23.10 2.66
N SER A 135 4.39 24.35 2.21
CA SER A 135 4.97 25.49 2.92
C SER A 135 4.24 25.75 4.23
N MET A 136 2.91 25.73 4.24
CA MET A 136 2.09 25.92 5.45
C MET A 136 2.40 24.83 6.50
N ILE A 137 2.47 23.57 6.09
CA ILE A 137 2.82 22.45 6.98
C ILE A 137 4.21 22.65 7.58
N ARG A 138 5.21 23.04 6.77
CA ARG A 138 6.58 23.27 7.27
C ARG A 138 6.67 24.39 8.27
N GLN A 139 5.82 25.42 8.15
CA GLN A 139 5.80 26.57 9.06
C GLN A 139 5.09 26.29 10.38
N THR A 140 4.35 25.20 10.51
CA THR A 140 3.54 24.87 11.67
C THR A 140 3.93 23.58 12.37
N ILE A 141 4.55 22.62 11.66
CA ILE A 141 4.82 21.27 12.16
C ILE A 141 5.71 21.24 13.42
N PHE A 142 6.58 22.23 13.59
CA PHE A 142 7.45 22.30 14.76
C PHE A 142 6.68 22.59 16.07
N ALA A 143 5.46 23.13 15.96
CA ALA A 143 4.59 23.45 17.10
C ALA A 143 3.59 22.32 17.41
N THR A 144 3.59 21.23 16.62
CA THR A 144 2.71 20.09 16.90
C THR A 144 3.29 19.24 18.02
N ALA A 145 2.44 18.81 18.96
CA ALA A 145 2.84 17.87 19.99
C ALA A 145 3.21 16.51 19.36
N GLN A 146 4.27 15.89 19.86
CA GLN A 146 4.69 14.55 19.44
C GLN A 146 3.95 13.44 20.22
N ASP A 147 3.25 13.80 21.29
CA ASP A 147 2.54 12.87 22.16
C ASP A 147 1.13 13.41 22.43
N GLU A 148 0.11 12.60 22.18
CA GLU A 148 -1.31 12.95 22.40
C GLU A 148 -1.73 12.92 23.88
N THR A 149 -0.82 12.58 24.80
CA THR A 149 -1.12 12.42 26.23
C THR A 149 -1.01 13.71 27.05
N LYS A 150 -1.01 14.88 26.39
CA LYS A 150 -1.03 16.18 27.10
C LYS A 150 -2.18 17.04 26.65
#